data_672793a5312edb1d88f4022c8703ff45
#
_entry.id   672793a5312edb1d88f4022c8703ff45
#
_cell.length_a   1.000
_cell.length_b   1.000
_cell.length_c   1.000
_cell.angle_alpha   90.00
_cell.angle_beta   90.00
_cell.angle_gamma   90.00
#
_symmetry.space_group_name_H-M   'P 1'
#
loop_
_entity.id
_entity.type
_entity.pdbx_description
1 polymer ?
#
loop_
_entity_poly.entity_id
_entity_poly.type
_entity_poly.pdbx_seq_one_letter_code
_entity_poly.pdbx_strand_id
1 'polypeptide(L)'
;MKIRKQRIWILVLSIVVAIAGIGALGATVWYKQMLSPVDVNSQQTFRINIKEGMGSSDIAKILEDKKVIKNSLAFSIYTRLHNSGGKFKTGVYSVKPSQSVSEIVGHLTSGKSDEVAITFYPGASLDKKINNSDGREVESVLLKAGFSKEQIKKAFAAKYSSSVFAGKPDNTSLEGYIYGETFYISLDETVEQVLKRSINQIEKIVKKYNLEEKFK
;
A
#
# COMPACT_ATOMS: atom_id res chain seq x y z
N MET A 1 -29.67 50.24 -40.96
CA MET A 1 -30.09 48.95 -40.33
C MET A 1 -28.95 48.01 -40.07
N LYS A 2 -27.86 47.92 -40.85
CA LYS A 2 -26.68 47.03 -40.62
C LYS A 2 -25.92 47.29 -39.31
N ILE A 3 -25.65 48.56 -38.95
CA ILE A 3 -24.85 48.92 -37.75
C ILE A 3 -25.53 48.52 -36.45
N ARG A 4 -26.85 48.51 -36.37
CA ARG A 4 -27.60 48.11 -35.16
C ARG A 4 -27.53 46.62 -34.94
N LYS A 5 -27.56 45.81 -36.00
CA LYS A 5 -27.38 44.37 -35.93
C LYS A 5 -25.97 43.97 -35.48
N GLN A 6 -24.92 44.64 -35.97
CA GLN A 6 -23.53 44.39 -35.55
C GLN A 6 -23.31 44.68 -34.07
N ARG A 7 -23.85 45.74 -33.51
CA ARG A 7 -23.74 46.06 -32.08
C ARG A 7 -24.43 45.01 -31.19
N ILE A 8 -25.57 44.49 -31.64
CA ILE A 8 -26.26 43.41 -30.91
C ILE A 8 -25.41 42.12 -30.90
N TRP A 9 -24.81 41.73 -32.01
CA TRP A 9 -23.94 40.59 -32.09
C TRP A 9 -22.69 40.70 -31.18
N ILE A 10 -22.08 41.91 -31.13
CA ILE A 10 -20.95 42.19 -30.24
C ILE A 10 -21.37 42.06 -28.77
N LEU A 11 -22.53 42.57 -28.38
CA LEU A 11 -23.06 42.44 -27.04
C LEU A 11 -23.33 40.96 -26.67
N VAL A 12 -23.96 40.20 -27.56
CA VAL A 12 -24.20 38.77 -27.34
C VAL A 12 -22.88 38.03 -27.18
N LEU A 13 -21.90 38.29 -28.06
CA LEU A 13 -20.58 37.64 -27.96
C LEU A 13 -19.86 38.01 -26.66
N SER A 14 -19.91 39.27 -26.21
CA SER A 14 -19.28 39.67 -24.95
C SER A 14 -19.93 39.02 -23.73
N ILE A 15 -21.26 38.85 -23.75
CA ILE A 15 -21.98 38.11 -22.70
C ILE A 15 -21.57 36.65 -22.68
N VAL A 16 -21.49 35.98 -23.84
CA VAL A 16 -21.05 34.59 -23.95
C VAL A 16 -19.62 34.40 -23.43
N VAL A 17 -18.72 35.30 -23.78
CA VAL A 17 -17.32 35.31 -23.31
C VAL A 17 -17.26 35.54 -21.80
N ALA A 18 -18.07 36.45 -21.26
CA ALA A 18 -18.14 36.70 -19.82
C ALA A 18 -18.65 35.48 -19.07
N ILE A 19 -19.71 34.80 -19.54
CA ILE A 19 -20.25 33.57 -18.94
C ILE A 19 -19.22 32.44 -18.99
N ALA A 20 -18.56 32.27 -20.15
CA ALA A 20 -17.49 31.30 -20.32
C ALA A 20 -16.32 31.54 -19.34
N GLY A 21 -15.92 32.81 -19.17
CA GLY A 21 -14.88 33.23 -18.24
C GLY A 21 -15.25 32.94 -16.78
N ILE A 22 -16.45 33.24 -16.34
CA ILE A 22 -16.96 32.95 -15.02
C ILE A 22 -17.02 31.43 -14.82
N GLY A 23 -17.51 30.68 -15.80
CA GLY A 23 -17.56 29.24 -15.77
C GLY A 23 -16.16 28.58 -15.62
N ALA A 24 -15.18 29.08 -16.37
CA ALA A 24 -13.80 28.63 -16.31
C ALA A 24 -13.15 28.91 -14.95
N LEU A 25 -13.40 30.10 -14.37
CA LEU A 25 -12.93 30.41 -13.00
C LEU A 25 -13.56 29.48 -11.96
N GLY A 26 -14.88 29.28 -12.03
CA GLY A 26 -15.58 28.34 -11.13
C GLY A 26 -15.06 26.92 -11.24
N ALA A 27 -14.86 26.42 -12.46
CA ALA A 27 -14.29 25.11 -12.71
C ALA A 27 -12.86 24.96 -12.15
N THR A 28 -12.05 26.00 -12.27
CA THR A 28 -10.68 26.02 -11.74
C THR A 28 -10.66 25.95 -10.20
N VAL A 29 -11.51 26.74 -9.55
CA VAL A 29 -11.63 26.74 -8.08
C VAL A 29 -12.14 25.38 -7.60
N TRP A 30 -13.20 24.84 -8.21
CA TRP A 30 -13.72 23.53 -7.91
C TRP A 30 -12.64 22.45 -8.07
N TYR A 31 -11.91 22.45 -9.17
CA TYR A 31 -10.86 21.49 -9.45
C TYR A 31 -9.76 21.52 -8.38
N LYS A 32 -9.24 22.69 -8.04
CA LYS A 32 -8.24 22.87 -6.99
C LYS A 32 -8.73 22.34 -5.63
N GLN A 33 -10.00 22.60 -5.29
CA GLN A 33 -10.61 22.14 -4.06
C GLN A 33 -10.74 20.61 -4.03
N MET A 34 -11.04 19.96 -5.16
CA MET A 34 -11.14 18.51 -5.26
C MET A 34 -9.78 17.81 -5.17
N LEU A 35 -8.68 18.48 -5.52
CA LEU A 35 -7.32 17.96 -5.39
C LEU A 35 -6.73 18.09 -3.98
N SER A 36 -7.34 18.90 -3.11
CA SER A 36 -6.87 19.08 -1.73
C SER A 36 -7.22 17.89 -0.85
N PRO A 37 -6.51 17.68 0.28
CA PRO A 37 -6.80 16.61 1.24
C PRO A 37 -8.27 16.55 1.63
N VAL A 38 -8.76 15.33 1.90
CA VAL A 38 -10.13 15.13 2.43
C VAL A 38 -10.20 15.63 3.86
N ASP A 39 -9.21 15.26 4.69
CA ASP A 39 -9.09 15.67 6.08
C ASP A 39 -7.61 15.79 6.44
N VAL A 40 -7.12 17.03 6.57
CA VAL A 40 -5.70 17.35 6.85
C VAL A 40 -5.20 16.79 8.19
N ASN A 41 -6.09 16.53 9.13
CA ASN A 41 -5.74 16.03 10.46
C ASN A 41 -5.85 14.50 10.58
N SER A 42 -6.33 13.83 9.54
CA SER A 42 -6.53 12.38 9.58
C SER A 42 -5.21 11.63 9.69
N GLN A 43 -5.09 10.80 10.72
CA GLN A 43 -4.01 9.83 10.89
C GLN A 43 -4.37 8.45 10.37
N GLN A 44 -5.60 8.28 9.91
CA GLN A 44 -6.07 7.00 9.37
C GLN A 44 -5.31 6.65 8.09
N THR A 45 -4.85 5.40 8.01
CA THR A 45 -4.13 4.88 6.85
C THR A 45 -4.96 3.83 6.13
N PHE A 46 -5.05 3.93 4.82
CA PHE A 46 -5.75 2.97 3.97
C PHE A 46 -4.76 2.24 3.06
N ARG A 47 -4.87 0.93 3.00
CA ARG A 47 -4.11 0.11 2.05
C ARG A 47 -4.83 0.05 0.70
N ILE A 48 -4.10 0.40 -0.36
CA ILE A 48 -4.56 0.35 -1.74
C ILE A 48 -3.70 -0.65 -2.50
N ASN A 49 -4.33 -1.66 -3.07
CA ASN A 49 -3.65 -2.66 -3.89
C ASN A 49 -3.83 -2.31 -5.37
N ILE A 50 -2.74 -1.93 -6.02
CA ILE A 50 -2.68 -1.67 -7.46
C ILE A 50 -2.23 -2.94 -8.17
N LYS A 51 -3.13 -3.54 -8.94
CA LYS A 51 -2.86 -4.73 -9.73
C LYS A 51 -2.40 -4.36 -11.15
N GLU A 52 -1.72 -5.29 -11.79
CA GLU A 52 -1.36 -5.14 -13.20
C GLU A 52 -2.61 -4.91 -14.07
N GLY A 53 -2.51 -3.96 -15.01
CA GLY A 53 -3.61 -3.58 -15.90
C GLY A 53 -4.61 -2.57 -15.33
N MET A 54 -4.52 -2.18 -14.05
CA MET A 54 -5.39 -1.14 -13.49
C MET A 54 -5.04 0.24 -14.06
N GLY A 55 -6.06 0.91 -14.58
CA GLY A 55 -5.94 2.29 -15.09
C GLY A 55 -6.18 3.35 -14.02
N SER A 56 -5.91 4.63 -14.37
CA SER A 56 -6.16 5.78 -13.48
C SER A 56 -7.60 5.83 -12.99
N SER A 57 -8.57 5.43 -13.81
CA SER A 57 -9.99 5.46 -13.47
C SER A 57 -10.33 4.44 -12.38
N ASP A 58 -9.74 3.24 -12.44
CA ASP A 58 -9.96 2.17 -11.46
C ASP A 58 -9.36 2.57 -10.10
N ILE A 59 -8.13 3.11 -10.15
CA ILE A 59 -7.43 3.61 -8.96
C ILE A 59 -8.20 4.76 -8.33
N ALA A 60 -8.67 5.73 -9.15
CA ALA A 60 -9.46 6.86 -8.69
C ALA A 60 -10.72 6.44 -7.96
N LYS A 61 -11.44 5.44 -8.50
CA LYS A 61 -12.65 4.90 -7.88
C LYS A 61 -12.36 4.26 -6.52
N ILE A 62 -11.32 3.43 -6.43
CA ILE A 62 -10.91 2.81 -5.16
C ILE A 62 -10.57 3.87 -4.11
N LEU A 63 -9.84 4.92 -4.50
CA LEU A 63 -9.45 6.01 -3.59
C LEU A 63 -10.65 6.82 -3.11
N GLU A 64 -11.63 7.08 -3.99
CA GLU A 64 -12.88 7.78 -3.65
C GLU A 64 -13.77 6.92 -2.74
N ASP A 65 -13.99 5.64 -3.07
CA ASP A 65 -14.78 4.69 -2.27
C ASP A 65 -14.23 4.55 -0.84
N LYS A 66 -12.90 4.62 -0.68
CA LYS A 66 -12.21 4.63 0.62
C LYS A 66 -12.13 6.01 1.27
N LYS A 67 -12.71 7.04 0.66
CA LYS A 67 -12.68 8.44 1.15
C LYS A 67 -11.25 8.97 1.36
N VAL A 68 -10.31 8.54 0.54
CA VAL A 68 -8.93 9.03 0.53
C VAL A 68 -8.80 10.27 -0.36
N ILE A 69 -9.59 10.34 -1.42
CA ILE A 69 -9.74 11.53 -2.26
C ILE A 69 -11.20 12.01 -2.28
N LYS A 70 -11.41 13.26 -2.63
CA LYS A 70 -12.75 13.88 -2.68
C LYS A 70 -13.53 13.51 -3.93
N ASN A 71 -12.84 13.33 -5.07
CA ASN A 71 -13.51 13.13 -6.34
C ASN A 71 -12.63 12.39 -7.36
N SER A 72 -13.14 11.28 -7.89
CA SER A 72 -12.44 10.41 -8.85
C SER A 72 -12.24 11.06 -10.21
N LEU A 73 -13.19 11.92 -10.65
CA LEU A 73 -13.05 12.65 -11.91
C LEU A 73 -11.90 13.65 -11.84
N ALA A 74 -11.79 14.41 -10.73
CA ALA A 74 -10.70 15.36 -10.53
C ALA A 74 -9.34 14.64 -10.49
N PHE A 75 -9.24 13.47 -9.86
CA PHE A 75 -8.05 12.62 -9.88
C PHE A 75 -7.69 12.19 -11.32
N SER A 76 -8.68 11.72 -12.08
CA SER A 76 -8.48 11.28 -13.47
C SER A 76 -8.04 12.42 -14.39
N ILE A 77 -8.59 13.63 -14.20
CA ILE A 77 -8.15 14.84 -14.92
C ILE A 77 -6.70 15.17 -14.53
N TYR A 78 -6.38 15.14 -13.24
CA TYR A 78 -5.02 15.40 -12.75
C TYR A 78 -4.00 14.46 -13.37
N THR A 79 -4.25 13.15 -13.33
CA THR A 79 -3.33 12.15 -13.88
C THR A 79 -3.14 12.28 -15.39
N ARG A 80 -4.18 12.70 -16.13
CA ARG A 80 -4.11 12.97 -17.57
C ARG A 80 -3.27 14.20 -17.87
N LEU A 81 -3.51 15.31 -17.16
CA LEU A 81 -2.77 16.57 -17.35
C LEU A 81 -1.27 16.43 -17.02
N HIS A 82 -0.92 15.56 -16.05
CA HIS A 82 0.46 15.33 -15.63
C HIS A 82 1.11 14.10 -16.29
N ASN A 83 0.45 13.49 -17.30
CA ASN A 83 0.93 12.27 -17.95
C ASN A 83 1.33 11.15 -16.97
N SER A 84 0.58 11.00 -15.87
CA SER A 84 0.85 10.02 -14.80
C SER A 84 0.03 8.75 -14.94
N GLY A 85 -1.00 8.74 -15.78
CA GLY A 85 -1.99 7.66 -15.88
C GLY A 85 -1.44 6.28 -16.26
N GLY A 86 -0.31 6.23 -16.99
CA GLY A 86 0.37 4.97 -17.35
C GLY A 86 1.61 4.68 -16.51
N LYS A 87 1.88 5.45 -15.44
CA LYS A 87 3.10 5.34 -14.63
C LYS A 87 2.88 4.70 -13.27
N PHE A 88 1.63 4.38 -12.92
CA PHE A 88 1.32 3.69 -11.68
C PHE A 88 2.01 2.34 -11.63
N LYS A 89 2.63 2.04 -10.51
CA LYS A 89 3.33 0.78 -10.29
C LYS A 89 2.45 -0.18 -9.51
N THR A 90 2.52 -1.45 -9.88
CA THR A 90 1.85 -2.53 -9.13
C THR A 90 2.43 -2.63 -7.73
N GLY A 91 1.59 -2.97 -6.76
CA GLY A 91 2.00 -3.10 -5.35
C GLY A 91 0.93 -2.62 -4.39
N VAL A 92 1.22 -2.75 -3.11
CA VAL A 92 0.35 -2.26 -2.03
C VAL A 92 0.93 -0.98 -1.45
N TYR A 93 0.09 0.05 -1.39
CA TYR A 93 0.45 1.38 -0.94
C TYR A 93 -0.40 1.81 0.24
N SER A 94 0.22 2.49 1.19
CA SER A 94 -0.45 3.12 2.34
C SER A 94 -0.72 4.58 2.03
N VAL A 95 -1.98 4.97 1.94
CA VAL A 95 -2.41 6.34 1.67
C VAL A 95 -3.30 6.87 2.77
N LYS A 96 -3.29 8.19 2.96
CA LYS A 96 -4.05 8.86 4.03
C LYS A 96 -4.98 9.94 3.46
N PRO A 97 -6.15 10.18 4.07
CA PRO A 97 -7.02 11.30 3.71
C PRO A 97 -6.38 12.68 3.90
N SER A 98 -5.28 12.75 4.67
CA SER A 98 -4.50 13.98 4.86
C SER A 98 -3.54 14.30 3.70
N GLN A 99 -3.41 13.41 2.73
CA GLN A 99 -2.61 13.63 1.54
C GLN A 99 -3.42 14.30 0.43
N SER A 100 -2.79 15.19 -0.31
CA SER A 100 -3.32 15.76 -1.54
C SER A 100 -3.26 14.74 -2.69
N VAL A 101 -4.05 14.95 -3.73
CA VAL A 101 -4.00 14.10 -4.94
C VAL A 101 -2.60 14.08 -5.55
N SER A 102 -1.88 15.21 -5.52
CA SER A 102 -0.51 15.30 -6.03
C SER A 102 0.45 14.36 -5.28
N GLU A 103 0.38 14.36 -3.94
CA GLU A 103 1.20 13.50 -3.10
C GLU A 103 0.87 12.02 -3.30
N ILE A 104 -0.42 11.69 -3.37
CA ILE A 104 -0.87 10.31 -3.65
C ILE A 104 -0.36 9.85 -5.01
N VAL A 105 -0.54 10.63 -6.08
CA VAL A 105 -0.06 10.27 -7.42
C VAL A 105 1.46 10.12 -7.45
N GLY A 106 2.20 11.03 -6.81
CA GLY A 106 3.65 10.93 -6.68
C GLY A 106 4.08 9.63 -5.99
N HIS A 107 3.42 9.26 -4.90
CA HIS A 107 3.65 8.03 -4.16
C HIS A 107 3.39 6.78 -5.03
N LEU A 108 2.21 6.69 -5.66
CA LEU A 108 1.82 5.54 -6.49
C LEU A 108 2.66 5.38 -7.78
N THR A 109 3.36 6.43 -8.22
CA THR A 109 4.23 6.41 -9.40
C THR A 109 5.71 6.24 -9.07
N SER A 110 6.11 6.36 -7.80
CA SER A 110 7.51 6.25 -7.35
C SER A 110 8.13 4.87 -7.56
N GLY A 111 7.31 3.83 -7.67
CA GLY A 111 7.73 2.44 -7.87
C GLY A 111 8.22 1.72 -6.60
N LYS A 112 8.07 2.35 -5.45
CA LYS A 112 8.35 1.73 -4.16
C LYS A 112 7.03 1.41 -3.49
N SER A 113 6.66 0.12 -3.41
CA SER A 113 5.61 -0.32 -2.49
C SER A 113 6.04 0.00 -1.06
N ASP A 114 5.09 0.30 -0.20
CA ASP A 114 5.42 0.59 1.19
C ASP A 114 5.93 -0.67 1.88
N GLU A 115 6.96 -0.48 2.68
CA GLU A 115 7.53 -1.52 3.52
C GLU A 115 7.11 -1.30 4.98
N VAL A 116 6.87 -2.40 5.68
CA VAL A 116 6.62 -2.42 7.12
C VAL A 116 7.75 -3.18 7.79
N ALA A 117 8.36 -2.57 8.80
CA ALA A 117 9.32 -3.27 9.63
C ALA A 117 8.58 -4.21 10.59
N ILE A 118 8.91 -5.49 10.56
CA ILE A 118 8.46 -6.49 11.51
C ILE A 118 9.67 -7.06 12.24
N THR A 119 9.56 -7.20 13.56
CA THR A 119 10.64 -7.77 14.38
C THR A 119 10.16 -9.09 14.97
N PHE A 120 10.77 -10.19 14.55
CA PHE A 120 10.68 -11.43 15.31
C PHE A 120 11.69 -11.40 16.43
N TYR A 121 11.26 -11.71 17.63
CA TYR A 121 12.12 -11.65 18.79
C TYR A 121 12.85 -12.99 19.02
N PRO A 122 14.15 -12.96 19.38
CA PRO A 122 14.87 -14.18 19.68
C PRO A 122 14.17 -15.01 20.78
N GLY A 123 13.93 -16.28 20.51
CA GLY A 123 13.26 -17.18 21.46
C GLY A 123 11.74 -16.97 21.58
N ALA A 124 11.14 -16.15 20.71
CA ALA A 124 9.69 -16.00 20.68
C ALA A 124 9.02 -17.30 20.21
N SER A 125 7.94 -17.70 20.88
CA SER A 125 7.08 -18.80 20.44
C SER A 125 6.23 -18.37 19.24
N LEU A 126 5.65 -19.35 18.52
CA LEU A 126 4.76 -19.05 17.40
C LEU A 126 3.47 -18.34 17.86
N ASP A 127 2.77 -18.93 18.80
CA ASP A 127 1.42 -18.54 19.22
C ASP A 127 1.19 -18.53 20.73
N LYS A 128 2.16 -19.08 21.51
CA LYS A 128 2.01 -19.21 22.97
C LYS A 128 2.68 -18.06 23.71
N LYS A 129 2.00 -17.52 24.69
CA LYS A 129 2.58 -16.56 25.63
C LYS A 129 3.54 -17.28 26.57
N ILE A 130 4.82 -16.95 26.48
CA ILE A 130 5.85 -17.44 27.39
C ILE A 130 6.27 -16.28 28.32
N ASN A 131 6.15 -16.46 29.62
CA ASN A 131 6.67 -15.53 30.64
C ASN A 131 6.29 -14.04 30.41
N ASN A 132 4.99 -13.71 30.31
CA ASN A 132 4.49 -12.35 30.10
C ASN A 132 5.07 -11.62 28.87
N SER A 133 5.47 -12.35 27.85
CA SER A 133 5.98 -11.78 26.59
C SER A 133 4.87 -11.20 25.73
N ASP A 134 4.00 -10.36 26.30
CA ASP A 134 2.82 -9.82 25.63
C ASP A 134 3.16 -9.18 24.29
N GLY A 135 2.70 -9.82 23.22
CA GLY A 135 2.76 -9.32 21.87
C GLY A 135 4.11 -9.49 21.16
N ARG A 136 5.00 -10.36 21.68
CA ARG A 136 6.27 -10.74 21.04
C ARG A 136 6.19 -12.07 20.29
N GLU A 137 5.10 -12.82 20.47
CA GLU A 137 4.84 -14.03 19.71
C GLU A 137 4.81 -13.74 18.20
N VAL A 138 5.26 -14.69 17.40
CA VAL A 138 5.30 -14.52 15.94
C VAL A 138 3.91 -14.19 15.37
N GLU A 139 2.85 -14.87 15.88
CA GLU A 139 1.46 -14.56 15.52
C GLU A 139 1.09 -13.11 15.86
N SER A 140 1.43 -12.63 17.06
CA SER A 140 1.11 -11.26 17.51
C SER A 140 1.82 -10.21 16.66
N VAL A 141 3.08 -10.45 16.28
CA VAL A 141 3.85 -9.57 15.40
C VAL A 141 3.23 -9.49 14.01
N LEU A 142 2.84 -10.64 13.44
CA LEU A 142 2.21 -10.72 12.13
C LEU A 142 0.80 -10.09 12.12
N LEU A 143 0.01 -10.26 13.19
CA LEU A 143 -1.27 -9.57 13.35
C LEU A 143 -1.10 -8.04 13.39
N LYS A 144 -0.12 -7.55 14.14
CA LYS A 144 0.21 -6.11 14.18
C LYS A 144 0.66 -5.58 12.82
N ALA A 145 1.34 -6.40 12.02
CA ALA A 145 1.70 -6.07 10.64
C ALA A 145 0.50 -6.09 9.68
N GLY A 146 -0.68 -6.54 10.14
CA GLY A 146 -1.95 -6.48 9.42
C GLY A 146 -2.31 -7.74 8.63
N PHE A 147 -1.66 -8.87 8.91
CA PHE A 147 -2.08 -10.17 8.38
C PHE A 147 -3.28 -10.72 9.17
N SER A 148 -4.15 -11.49 8.53
CA SER A 148 -5.26 -12.14 9.21
C SER A 148 -4.82 -13.43 9.93
N LYS A 149 -5.60 -13.86 10.92
CA LYS A 149 -5.35 -15.13 11.62
C LYS A 149 -5.36 -16.32 10.67
N GLU A 150 -6.24 -16.30 9.68
CA GLU A 150 -6.37 -17.36 8.68
C GLU A 150 -5.11 -17.48 7.83
N GLN A 151 -4.56 -16.32 7.40
CA GLN A 151 -3.30 -16.28 6.64
C GLN A 151 -2.14 -16.80 7.47
N ILE A 152 -2.04 -16.40 8.74
CA ILE A 152 -0.99 -16.83 9.66
C ILE A 152 -1.09 -18.33 9.94
N LYS A 153 -2.28 -18.85 10.26
CA LYS A 153 -2.51 -20.26 10.50
C LYS A 153 -2.15 -21.11 9.28
N LYS A 154 -2.54 -20.67 8.09
CA LYS A 154 -2.19 -21.33 6.83
C LYS A 154 -0.67 -21.38 6.64
N ALA A 155 0.03 -20.27 6.89
CA ALA A 155 1.47 -20.20 6.77
C ALA A 155 2.19 -21.07 7.79
N PHE A 156 1.72 -21.16 9.06
CA PHE A 156 2.30 -22.05 10.07
C PHE A 156 2.13 -23.53 9.71
N ALA A 157 1.06 -23.88 9.00
CA ALA A 157 0.80 -25.25 8.53
C ALA A 157 1.46 -25.58 7.18
N ALA A 158 2.03 -24.58 6.48
CA ALA A 158 2.67 -24.78 5.19
C ALA A 158 3.98 -25.56 5.30
N LYS A 159 4.33 -26.31 4.25
CA LYS A 159 5.61 -26.99 4.16
C LYS A 159 6.67 -26.06 3.58
N TYR A 160 7.78 -25.95 4.28
CA TYR A 160 8.94 -25.17 3.85
C TYR A 160 10.10 -26.12 3.55
N SER A 161 10.83 -25.86 2.48
CA SER A 161 12.06 -26.60 2.15
C SER A 161 13.26 -25.78 2.61
N SER A 162 14.06 -26.36 3.54
CA SER A 162 15.32 -25.78 4.00
C SER A 162 16.19 -26.88 4.62
N SER A 163 17.51 -26.72 4.51
CA SER A 163 18.48 -27.65 5.12
C SER A 163 18.39 -27.69 6.65
N VAL A 164 17.89 -26.62 7.28
CA VAL A 164 17.72 -26.56 8.75
C VAL A 164 16.60 -27.46 9.27
N PHE A 165 15.82 -28.07 8.39
CA PHE A 165 14.77 -29.01 8.75
C PHE A 165 15.20 -30.49 8.64
N ALA A 166 16.47 -30.77 8.35
CA ALA A 166 16.94 -32.14 8.15
C ALA A 166 16.63 -33.07 9.34
N GLY A 167 16.78 -32.58 10.58
CA GLY A 167 16.42 -33.31 11.81
C GLY A 167 15.02 -33.00 12.36
N LYS A 168 14.20 -32.21 11.64
CA LYS A 168 12.87 -31.84 12.10
C LYS A 168 11.89 -33.01 11.90
N PRO A 169 11.23 -33.53 12.96
CA PRO A 169 10.23 -34.59 12.79
C PRO A 169 9.06 -34.13 11.91
N ASP A 170 8.54 -35.07 11.12
CA ASP A 170 7.33 -34.82 10.33
C ASP A 170 6.16 -34.41 11.23
N ASN A 171 5.31 -33.49 10.70
CA ASN A 171 4.13 -32.97 11.39
C ASN A 171 4.39 -32.14 12.66
N THR A 172 5.63 -31.70 12.92
CA THR A 172 5.93 -30.74 13.98
C THR A 172 5.78 -29.31 13.48
N SER A 173 5.54 -28.37 14.42
CA SER A 173 5.39 -26.95 14.13
C SER A 173 6.70 -26.29 13.66
N LEU A 174 6.65 -25.02 13.29
CA LEU A 174 7.83 -24.18 13.03
C LEU A 174 8.45 -23.62 14.32
N GLU A 175 8.03 -24.10 15.49
CA GLU A 175 8.57 -23.65 16.78
C GLU A 175 10.10 -23.85 16.83
N GLY A 176 10.82 -22.76 17.16
CA GLY A 176 12.29 -22.76 17.18
C GLY A 176 12.96 -22.52 15.80
N TYR A 177 12.20 -22.48 14.72
CA TYR A 177 12.74 -22.27 13.36
C TYR A 177 12.48 -20.85 12.80
N ILE A 178 12.05 -19.92 13.64
CA ILE A 178 11.89 -18.51 13.25
C ILE A 178 13.05 -17.71 13.81
N TYR A 179 13.86 -17.14 12.93
CA TYR A 179 15.02 -16.33 13.32
C TYR A 179 14.59 -14.97 13.84
N GLY A 180 15.13 -14.59 15.01
CA GLY A 180 14.84 -13.32 15.66
C GLY A 180 15.64 -12.18 15.02
N GLU A 181 14.99 -11.42 14.14
CA GLU A 181 15.57 -10.28 13.44
C GLU A 181 14.46 -9.32 12.98
N THR A 182 14.82 -8.09 12.61
CA THR A 182 13.91 -7.15 11.98
C THR A 182 13.95 -7.30 10.46
N PHE A 183 12.80 -7.60 9.87
CA PHE A 183 12.60 -7.74 8.44
C PHE A 183 11.78 -6.55 7.91
N TYR A 184 12.23 -5.93 6.84
CA TYR A 184 11.45 -4.97 6.08
C TYR A 184 10.69 -5.75 5.01
N ILE A 185 9.38 -5.81 5.15
CA ILE A 185 8.50 -6.57 4.26
C ILE A 185 7.64 -5.61 3.43
N SER A 186 7.46 -5.92 2.16
CA SER A 186 6.48 -5.23 1.33
C SER A 186 5.07 -5.62 1.76
N LEU A 187 4.13 -4.67 1.65
CA LEU A 187 2.74 -4.88 2.05
C LEU A 187 2.00 -5.92 1.19
N ASP A 188 2.55 -6.31 0.06
CA ASP A 188 2.04 -7.34 -0.85
C ASP A 188 2.63 -8.74 -0.58
N GLU A 189 3.63 -8.85 0.32
CA GLU A 189 4.17 -10.15 0.69
C GLU A 189 3.15 -10.98 1.47
N THR A 190 3.17 -12.28 1.21
CA THR A 190 2.38 -13.25 1.99
C THR A 190 3.11 -13.64 3.28
N VAL A 191 2.37 -14.15 4.27
CA VAL A 191 2.97 -14.63 5.53
C VAL A 191 3.99 -15.74 5.24
N GLU A 192 3.71 -16.63 4.29
CA GLU A 192 4.63 -17.70 3.88
C GLU A 192 5.96 -17.14 3.35
N GLN A 193 5.92 -16.04 2.57
CA GLN A 193 7.14 -15.38 2.08
C GLN A 193 7.94 -14.76 3.22
N VAL A 194 7.24 -14.12 4.17
CA VAL A 194 7.86 -13.52 5.35
C VAL A 194 8.56 -14.59 6.23
N LEU A 195 7.86 -15.69 6.53
CA LEU A 195 8.43 -16.80 7.30
C LEU A 195 9.61 -17.43 6.57
N LYS A 196 9.51 -17.58 5.25
CA LYS A 196 10.61 -18.11 4.44
C LYS A 196 11.87 -17.23 4.50
N ARG A 197 11.73 -15.91 4.59
CA ARG A 197 12.89 -15.01 4.80
C ARG A 197 13.58 -15.32 6.13
N SER A 198 12.82 -15.49 7.20
CA SER A 198 13.35 -15.83 8.53
C SER A 198 14.06 -17.20 8.54
N ILE A 199 13.46 -18.23 7.94
CA ILE A 199 14.04 -19.55 7.78
C ILE A 199 15.34 -19.49 6.95
N ASN A 200 15.33 -18.77 5.83
CA ASN A 200 16.53 -18.59 5.00
C ASN A 200 17.66 -17.88 5.76
N GLN A 201 17.32 -17.01 6.73
CA GLN A 201 18.33 -16.35 7.56
C GLN A 201 19.01 -17.33 8.49
N ILE A 202 18.25 -18.27 9.11
CA ILE A 202 18.86 -19.39 9.89
C ILE A 202 19.80 -20.17 8.99
N GLU A 203 19.36 -20.55 7.79
CA GLU A 203 20.18 -21.34 6.86
C GLU A 203 21.50 -20.63 6.50
N LYS A 204 21.46 -19.31 6.27
CA LYS A 204 22.67 -18.50 6.06
C LYS A 204 23.62 -18.53 7.27
N ILE A 205 23.08 -18.42 8.50
CA ILE A 205 23.88 -18.47 9.73
C ILE A 205 24.48 -19.86 9.92
N VAL A 206 23.69 -20.92 9.73
CA VAL A 206 24.14 -22.31 9.80
C VAL A 206 25.31 -22.55 8.85
N LYS A 207 25.17 -22.16 7.59
CA LYS A 207 26.26 -22.26 6.58
C LYS A 207 27.49 -21.41 6.95
N LYS A 208 27.28 -20.18 7.37
CA LYS A 208 28.37 -19.24 7.73
C LYS A 208 29.26 -19.78 8.83
N TYR A 209 28.70 -20.51 9.79
CA TYR A 209 29.40 -21.02 10.96
C TYR A 209 29.62 -22.54 10.93
N ASN A 210 29.38 -23.21 9.78
CA ASN A 210 29.54 -24.65 9.56
C ASN A 210 28.78 -25.47 10.62
N LEU A 211 27.53 -25.13 10.88
CA LEU A 211 26.70 -25.76 11.90
C LEU A 211 25.75 -26.85 11.34
N GLU A 212 25.87 -27.24 10.08
CA GLU A 212 24.96 -28.17 9.39
C GLU A 212 24.81 -29.51 10.14
N GLU A 213 25.89 -30.02 10.72
CA GLU A 213 25.87 -31.29 11.47
C GLU A 213 25.01 -31.24 12.73
N LYS A 214 24.76 -30.04 13.27
CA LYS A 214 23.90 -29.86 14.46
C LYS A 214 22.40 -29.89 14.15
N PHE A 215 22.02 -29.84 12.86
CA PHE A 215 20.64 -29.88 12.39
C PHE A 215 20.26 -31.22 11.75
N LYS A 216 21.17 -32.19 11.75
CA LYS A 216 20.92 -33.58 11.37
C LYS A 216 20.49 -34.37 12.59
#